data_913902f53a1c7c29e6285888ffd938ec
#
_entry.id   913902f53a1c7c29e6285888ffd938ec
#
_cell.length_a   1.000
_cell.length_b   1.000
_cell.length_c   1.000
_cell.angle_alpha   90.00
_cell.angle_beta   90.00
_cell.angle_gamma   90.00
#
_symmetry.space_group_name_H-M   'P 1'
#
loop_
_entity.id
_entity.type
_entity.pdbx_description
1 polymer ?
#
loop_
_entity_poly.entity_id
_entity_poly.type
_entity_poly.pdbx_seq_one_letter_code
_entity_poly.pdbx_strand_id
1 'polypeptide(L)'
;MEYGLAIWLDQPLDEIAEIAVAAEDAGFADVWLPDHYFLRDVYAAQALIATRTTSVRLATGIAAVQLRHPALIASSAATIAECSGGRAVIGIGPGGHEFPSQFGMRPKSPLTMLREAVAIIRQLTSGPAGFRGDYFSADGSELGWRIDPPPIFLSARGPRMLELAGEIADGIIVHGIHRDFIDYVRGRVAHGAARSGRHPGECRIAVMLDVEVDSDESAAIDRLRPRCTLMAGGTYADELIPVYGFDPGAVATLRSALNDPAVAEAGYVTDDMVRAFAIGGTLETVAERLGELRRLGVDLAILKLGEGDTAATKNLISTIAPIVKGEPA
;
A
#
# COMPACT_ATOMS: atom_id res chain seq x y z
N MET A 1 5.73 0.30 -15.91
CA MET A 1 5.04 0.59 -14.63
C MET A 1 3.61 0.11 -14.79
N GLU A 2 3.17 -0.76 -13.89
CA GLU A 2 1.78 -1.21 -13.79
C GLU A 2 0.97 -0.23 -12.93
N TYR A 3 -0.35 -0.33 -13.00
CA TYR A 3 -1.27 0.44 -12.18
C TYR A 3 -2.13 -0.47 -11.33
N GLY A 4 -2.22 -0.18 -10.03
CA GLY A 4 -3.13 -0.80 -9.08
C GLY A 4 -4.17 0.21 -8.61
N LEU A 5 -5.34 -0.26 -8.20
CA LEU A 5 -6.38 0.55 -7.56
C LEU A 5 -6.50 0.18 -6.09
N ALA A 6 -6.36 1.15 -5.18
CA ALA A 6 -6.71 0.96 -3.78
C ALA A 6 -8.21 1.22 -3.59
N ILE A 7 -8.92 0.24 -3.02
CA ILE A 7 -10.36 0.30 -2.76
C ILE A 7 -10.59 0.24 -1.26
N TRP A 8 -11.24 1.26 -0.69
CA TRP A 8 -11.62 1.27 0.71
C TRP A 8 -12.83 0.38 0.97
N LEU A 9 -12.91 -0.28 2.12
CA LEU A 9 -13.95 -1.28 2.42
C LEU A 9 -15.14 -0.69 3.21
N ASP A 10 -15.47 0.57 3.00
CA ASP A 10 -16.55 1.30 3.65
C ASP A 10 -17.91 1.17 2.94
N GLN A 11 -17.92 0.74 1.68
CA GLN A 11 -19.11 0.49 0.86
C GLN A 11 -19.66 -0.94 1.05
N PRO A 12 -20.92 -1.22 0.67
CA PRO A 12 -21.42 -2.60 0.55
C PRO A 12 -20.51 -3.47 -0.32
N LEU A 13 -20.39 -4.75 0.02
CA LEU A 13 -19.47 -5.67 -0.68
C LEU A 13 -19.75 -5.76 -2.19
N ASP A 14 -21.03 -5.70 -2.58
CA ASP A 14 -21.42 -5.73 -4.00
C ASP A 14 -20.89 -4.50 -4.75
N GLU A 15 -20.96 -3.33 -4.15
CA GLU A 15 -20.43 -2.08 -4.73
C GLU A 15 -18.90 -2.10 -4.81
N ILE A 16 -18.22 -2.60 -3.78
CA ILE A 16 -16.77 -2.83 -3.80
C ILE A 16 -16.37 -3.75 -4.96
N ALA A 17 -17.14 -4.81 -5.18
CA ALA A 17 -16.88 -5.73 -6.29
C ALA A 17 -17.16 -5.08 -7.66
N GLU A 18 -18.17 -4.21 -7.77
CA GLU A 18 -18.39 -3.41 -8.99
C GLU A 18 -17.25 -2.45 -9.29
N ILE A 19 -16.67 -1.80 -8.26
CA ILE A 19 -15.49 -0.95 -8.43
C ILE A 19 -14.31 -1.79 -8.94
N ALA A 20 -14.11 -3.00 -8.41
CA ALA A 20 -13.03 -3.89 -8.85
C ALA A 20 -13.20 -4.36 -10.30
N VAL A 21 -14.45 -4.65 -10.74
CA VAL A 21 -14.76 -4.96 -12.14
C VAL A 21 -14.45 -3.75 -13.04
N ALA A 22 -14.89 -2.55 -12.63
CA ALA A 22 -14.58 -1.33 -13.39
C ALA A 22 -13.07 -1.08 -13.51
N ALA A 23 -12.30 -1.39 -12.45
CA ALA A 23 -10.84 -1.30 -12.49
C ALA A 23 -10.23 -2.31 -13.48
N GLU A 24 -10.71 -3.57 -13.49
CA GLU A 24 -10.28 -4.59 -14.45
C GLU A 24 -10.56 -4.13 -15.89
N ASP A 25 -11.75 -3.64 -16.18
CA ASP A 25 -12.16 -3.14 -17.50
C ASP A 25 -11.32 -1.92 -17.94
N ALA A 26 -10.89 -1.11 -16.99
CA ALA A 26 -10.00 0.02 -17.22
C ALA A 26 -8.52 -0.37 -17.40
N GLY A 27 -8.16 -1.65 -17.19
CA GLY A 27 -6.81 -2.16 -17.39
C GLY A 27 -5.90 -2.08 -16.16
N PHE A 28 -6.44 -1.88 -14.97
CA PHE A 28 -5.66 -1.99 -13.74
C PHE A 28 -5.16 -3.43 -13.54
N ALA A 29 -3.91 -3.56 -13.12
CA ALA A 29 -3.27 -4.86 -12.88
C ALA A 29 -3.65 -5.46 -11.53
N ASP A 30 -3.91 -4.61 -10.53
CA ASP A 30 -4.19 -5.03 -9.16
C ASP A 30 -5.34 -4.24 -8.54
N VAL A 31 -6.06 -4.86 -7.59
CA VAL A 31 -6.87 -4.17 -6.58
C VAL A 31 -6.28 -4.42 -5.20
N TRP A 32 -6.10 -3.35 -4.43
CA TRP A 32 -5.48 -3.33 -3.10
C TRP A 32 -6.52 -2.95 -2.06
N LEU A 33 -6.78 -3.85 -1.11
CA LEU A 33 -7.81 -3.67 -0.09
C LEU A 33 -7.18 -3.67 1.31
N PRO A 34 -7.49 -2.69 2.17
CA PRO A 34 -6.95 -2.65 3.53
C PRO A 34 -7.63 -3.71 4.41
N ASP A 35 -6.86 -4.44 5.23
CA ASP A 35 -7.39 -5.25 6.33
C ASP A 35 -7.62 -4.33 7.55
N HIS A 36 -8.67 -3.52 7.47
CA HIS A 36 -9.02 -2.54 8.50
C HIS A 36 -10.12 -3.11 9.40
N TYR A 37 -9.83 -3.23 10.68
CA TYR A 37 -10.60 -3.97 11.69
C TYR A 37 -12.04 -3.48 11.96
N PHE A 38 -12.40 -2.28 11.56
CA PHE A 38 -13.77 -1.74 11.69
C PHE A 38 -14.50 -1.58 10.35
N LEU A 39 -13.91 -2.06 9.30
CA LEU A 39 -14.51 -2.15 7.99
C LEU A 39 -14.89 -3.61 7.68
N ARG A 40 -15.30 -3.88 6.46
CA ARG A 40 -15.62 -5.24 6.02
C ARG A 40 -14.35 -6.08 5.95
N ASP A 41 -14.48 -7.39 6.23
CA ASP A 41 -13.34 -8.31 6.17
C ASP A 41 -12.74 -8.35 4.76
N VAL A 42 -11.42 -8.15 4.69
CA VAL A 42 -10.69 -8.01 3.43
C VAL A 42 -10.75 -9.28 2.59
N TYR A 43 -10.66 -10.46 3.22
CA TYR A 43 -10.65 -11.73 2.48
C TYR A 43 -12.06 -12.13 2.01
N ALA A 44 -13.11 -11.76 2.75
CA ALA A 44 -14.48 -11.90 2.28
C ALA A 44 -14.75 -11.02 1.04
N ALA A 45 -14.24 -9.77 1.04
CA ALA A 45 -14.31 -8.88 -0.10
C ALA A 45 -13.51 -9.43 -1.29
N GLN A 46 -12.27 -9.89 -1.07
CA GLN A 46 -11.44 -10.50 -2.12
C GLN A 46 -12.09 -11.76 -2.72
N ALA A 47 -12.69 -12.62 -1.90
CA ALA A 47 -13.38 -13.81 -2.40
C ALA A 47 -14.55 -13.44 -3.33
N LEU A 48 -15.35 -12.43 -2.98
CA LEU A 48 -16.42 -11.94 -3.84
C LEU A 48 -15.87 -11.35 -5.15
N ILE A 49 -14.83 -10.51 -5.07
CA ILE A 49 -14.17 -9.93 -6.25
C ILE A 49 -13.58 -11.04 -7.15
N ALA A 50 -12.97 -12.08 -6.56
CA ALA A 50 -12.41 -13.21 -7.30
C ALA A 50 -13.42 -13.89 -8.22
N THR A 51 -14.70 -13.94 -7.81
CA THR A 51 -15.78 -14.55 -8.62
C THR A 51 -16.33 -13.64 -9.72
N ARG A 52 -16.02 -12.34 -9.69
CA ARG A 52 -16.54 -11.33 -10.63
C ARG A 52 -15.47 -10.78 -11.57
N THR A 53 -14.21 -11.13 -11.35
CA THR A 53 -13.05 -10.67 -12.13
C THR A 53 -12.24 -11.87 -12.63
N THR A 54 -11.45 -11.67 -13.68
CA THR A 54 -10.72 -12.76 -14.36
C THR A 54 -9.22 -12.55 -14.42
N SER A 55 -8.74 -11.32 -14.38
CA SER A 55 -7.33 -10.95 -14.61
C SER A 55 -6.69 -10.13 -13.51
N VAL A 56 -7.46 -9.21 -12.87
CA VAL A 56 -6.92 -8.32 -11.84
C VAL A 56 -6.45 -9.10 -10.62
N ARG A 57 -5.23 -8.81 -10.13
CA ARG A 57 -4.68 -9.42 -8.92
C ARG A 57 -5.34 -8.83 -7.67
N LEU A 58 -5.49 -9.65 -6.65
CA LEU A 58 -6.22 -9.34 -5.42
C LEU A 58 -5.22 -9.21 -4.26
N ALA A 59 -4.94 -7.98 -3.85
CA ALA A 59 -3.90 -7.66 -2.88
C ALA A 59 -4.46 -7.16 -1.55
N THR A 60 -3.85 -7.54 -0.44
CA THR A 60 -4.05 -6.82 0.83
C THR A 60 -3.18 -5.57 0.87
N GLY A 61 -3.74 -4.42 1.19
CA GLY A 61 -3.02 -3.14 1.21
C GLY A 61 -3.19 -2.33 2.50
N ILE A 62 -2.78 -2.85 3.65
CA ILE A 62 -2.05 -4.07 4.04
C ILE A 62 -2.80 -4.86 5.12
N ALA A 63 -2.46 -6.15 5.30
CA ALA A 63 -2.84 -6.89 6.49
C ALA A 63 -1.82 -6.64 7.61
N ALA A 64 -2.33 -6.23 8.78
CA ALA A 64 -1.49 -5.95 9.93
C ALA A 64 -1.15 -7.24 10.68
N VAL A 65 0.13 -7.64 10.68
CA VAL A 65 0.60 -8.87 11.33
C VAL A 65 0.37 -8.92 12.84
N GLN A 66 0.10 -7.77 13.45
CA GLN A 66 -0.26 -7.67 14.86
C GLN A 66 -1.68 -8.13 15.15
N LEU A 67 -2.59 -7.94 14.21
CA LEU A 67 -4.03 -8.21 14.36
C LEU A 67 -4.40 -9.60 13.83
N ARG A 68 -3.67 -10.07 12.81
CA ARG A 68 -3.92 -11.36 12.16
C ARG A 68 -2.64 -12.19 12.16
N HIS A 69 -2.68 -13.34 12.82
CA HIS A 69 -1.52 -14.24 12.88
C HIS A 69 -1.04 -14.61 11.46
N PRO A 70 0.29 -14.65 11.20
CA PRO A 70 0.82 -14.93 9.86
C PRO A 70 0.33 -16.24 9.22
N ALA A 71 0.08 -17.26 10.04
CA ALA A 71 -0.50 -18.52 9.56
C ALA A 71 -1.93 -18.34 9.02
N LEU A 72 -2.74 -17.46 9.65
CA LEU A 72 -4.07 -17.12 9.15
C LEU A 72 -4.00 -16.26 7.88
N ILE A 73 -3.02 -15.35 7.79
CA ILE A 73 -2.77 -14.59 6.55
C ILE A 73 -2.41 -15.56 5.41
N ALA A 74 -1.51 -16.52 5.66
CA ALA A 74 -1.13 -17.53 4.68
C ALA A 74 -2.33 -18.37 4.22
N SER A 75 -3.13 -18.89 5.15
CA SER A 75 -4.32 -19.69 4.85
C SER A 75 -5.38 -18.90 4.06
N SER A 76 -5.64 -17.64 4.47
CA SER A 76 -6.60 -16.78 3.77
C SER A 76 -6.11 -16.44 2.36
N ALA A 77 -4.85 -16.06 2.20
CA ALA A 77 -4.26 -15.76 0.90
C ALA A 77 -4.23 -16.99 -0.03
N ALA A 78 -3.98 -18.19 0.54
CA ALA A 78 -4.04 -19.45 -0.21
C ALA A 78 -5.47 -19.73 -0.71
N THR A 79 -6.48 -19.45 0.12
CA THR A 79 -7.89 -19.56 -0.28
C THR A 79 -8.22 -18.59 -1.42
N ILE A 80 -7.75 -17.34 -1.32
CA ILE A 80 -7.94 -16.36 -2.40
C ILE A 80 -7.20 -16.78 -3.67
N ALA A 81 -5.98 -17.31 -3.57
CA ALA A 81 -5.24 -17.85 -4.71
C ALA A 81 -6.03 -18.96 -5.42
N GLU A 82 -6.61 -19.91 -4.65
CA GLU A 82 -7.48 -20.96 -5.20
C GLU A 82 -8.70 -20.38 -5.90
N CYS A 83 -9.49 -19.53 -5.22
CA CYS A 83 -10.70 -18.93 -5.76
C CYS A 83 -10.45 -18.08 -7.01
N SER A 84 -9.30 -17.46 -7.11
CA SER A 84 -8.95 -16.51 -8.18
C SER A 84 -8.10 -17.11 -9.30
N GLY A 85 -7.69 -18.39 -9.20
CA GLY A 85 -6.76 -18.98 -10.17
C GLY A 85 -5.34 -18.41 -10.08
N GLY A 86 -4.84 -18.17 -8.86
CA GLY A 86 -3.46 -17.75 -8.60
C GLY A 86 -3.23 -16.23 -8.55
N ARG A 87 -4.30 -15.42 -8.49
CA ARG A 87 -4.21 -13.95 -8.53
C ARG A 87 -4.01 -13.25 -7.17
N ALA A 88 -3.80 -14.00 -6.09
CA ALA A 88 -3.58 -13.41 -4.76
C ALA A 88 -2.22 -12.70 -4.65
N VAL A 89 -2.18 -11.59 -3.93
CA VAL A 89 -0.97 -10.86 -3.53
C VAL A 89 -1.06 -10.54 -2.05
N ILE A 90 0.00 -10.75 -1.30
CA ILE A 90 0.04 -10.54 0.14
C ILE A 90 0.78 -9.24 0.43
N GLY A 91 0.06 -8.18 0.79
CA GLY A 91 0.66 -6.98 1.36
C GLY A 91 0.53 -7.02 2.88
N ILE A 92 1.64 -6.92 3.60
CA ILE A 92 1.68 -6.91 5.06
C ILE A 92 2.48 -5.72 5.60
N GLY A 93 2.19 -5.36 6.83
CA GLY A 93 2.87 -4.27 7.50
C GLY A 93 2.68 -4.29 9.01
N PRO A 94 3.28 -3.33 9.73
CA PRO A 94 3.11 -3.23 11.18
C PRO A 94 1.71 -2.75 11.58
N GLY A 95 0.91 -2.25 10.64
CA GLY A 95 -0.35 -1.57 10.91
C GLY A 95 -0.19 -0.10 11.28
N GLY A 96 -1.31 0.61 11.38
CA GLY A 96 -1.35 2.02 11.77
C GLY A 96 -1.04 2.25 13.26
N HIS A 97 -0.72 3.50 13.62
CA HIS A 97 -0.38 3.87 15.00
C HIS A 97 -1.54 3.73 15.99
N GLU A 98 -2.77 3.76 15.51
CA GLU A 98 -3.97 3.70 16.33
C GLU A 98 -4.29 2.29 16.81
N PHE A 99 -3.96 1.26 16.04
CA PHE A 99 -4.30 -0.12 16.33
C PHE A 99 -3.77 -0.64 17.68
N PRO A 100 -2.51 -0.42 18.04
CA PRO A 100 -1.98 -0.98 19.27
C PRO A 100 -2.72 -0.45 20.50
N SER A 101 -3.09 0.83 20.52
CA SER A 101 -3.77 1.43 21.68
C SER A 101 -5.20 0.96 21.80
N GLN A 102 -5.93 0.82 20.69
CA GLN A 102 -7.33 0.39 20.67
C GLN A 102 -7.51 -1.09 21.06
N PHE A 103 -6.53 -1.94 20.72
CA PHE A 103 -6.55 -3.37 21.07
C PHE A 103 -5.65 -3.72 22.27
N GLY A 104 -5.09 -2.73 22.97
CA GLY A 104 -4.19 -2.98 24.09
C GLY A 104 -2.87 -3.66 23.71
N MET A 105 -2.51 -3.64 22.43
CA MET A 105 -1.31 -4.29 21.90
C MET A 105 -0.16 -3.29 21.82
N ARG A 106 1.04 -3.73 22.19
CA ARG A 106 2.28 -2.94 22.04
C ARG A 106 3.35 -3.80 21.42
N PRO A 107 3.55 -3.75 20.09
CA PRO A 107 4.62 -4.50 19.46
C PRO A 107 5.97 -3.99 19.95
N LYS A 108 6.82 -4.91 20.40
CA LYS A 108 8.16 -4.58 20.90
C LYS A 108 9.16 -4.37 19.74
N SER A 109 9.00 -5.08 18.63
CA SER A 109 9.87 -5.00 17.46
C SER A 109 9.10 -5.28 16.16
N PRO A 110 8.60 -4.24 15.47
CA PRO A 110 7.90 -4.42 14.20
C PRO A 110 8.76 -5.11 13.12
N LEU A 111 10.07 -4.85 13.09
CA LEU A 111 11.01 -5.49 12.16
C LEU A 111 11.09 -7.01 12.39
N THR A 112 11.23 -7.45 13.64
CA THR A 112 11.27 -8.88 13.98
C THR A 112 9.95 -9.55 13.66
N MET A 113 8.82 -8.92 14.02
CA MET A 113 7.48 -9.45 13.72
C MET A 113 7.28 -9.65 12.21
N LEU A 114 7.67 -8.69 11.37
CA LEU A 114 7.51 -8.82 9.93
C LEU A 114 8.46 -9.85 9.33
N ARG A 115 9.69 -9.97 9.83
CA ARG A 115 10.63 -11.01 9.41
C ARG A 115 10.07 -12.42 9.71
N GLU A 116 9.55 -12.62 10.92
CA GLU A 116 8.93 -13.88 11.32
C GLU A 116 7.66 -14.16 10.50
N ALA A 117 6.84 -13.14 10.26
CA ALA A 117 5.61 -13.27 9.48
C ALA A 117 5.91 -13.72 8.04
N VAL A 118 6.86 -13.08 7.36
CA VAL A 118 7.27 -13.47 6.00
C VAL A 118 7.78 -14.91 6.00
N ALA A 119 8.61 -15.30 6.99
CA ALA A 119 9.15 -16.66 7.08
C ALA A 119 8.02 -17.71 7.22
N ILE A 120 7.05 -17.45 8.10
CA ILE A 120 5.90 -18.34 8.33
C ILE A 120 5.03 -18.42 7.06
N ILE A 121 4.70 -17.27 6.44
CA ILE A 121 3.87 -17.24 5.24
C ILE A 121 4.54 -18.02 4.11
N ARG A 122 5.84 -17.78 3.85
CA ARG A 122 6.59 -18.49 2.81
C ARG A 122 6.64 -20.00 3.05
N GLN A 123 6.90 -20.42 4.30
CA GLN A 123 6.91 -21.87 4.62
C GLN A 123 5.54 -22.49 4.37
N LEU A 124 4.46 -21.92 4.93
CA LEU A 124 3.11 -22.46 4.80
C LEU A 124 2.59 -22.49 3.37
N THR A 125 2.91 -21.49 2.56
CA THR A 125 2.49 -21.46 1.14
C THR A 125 3.35 -22.37 0.24
N SER A 126 4.50 -22.81 0.73
CA SER A 126 5.38 -23.74 0.00
C SER A 126 5.34 -25.19 0.51
N GLY A 127 4.83 -25.42 1.74
CA GLY A 127 4.77 -26.73 2.37
C GLY A 127 4.60 -26.68 3.89
N PRO A 128 5.06 -27.70 4.63
CA PRO A 128 5.02 -27.71 6.07
C PRO A 128 5.89 -26.61 6.69
N ALA A 129 5.39 -25.97 7.74
CA ALA A 129 6.13 -24.99 8.51
C ALA A 129 6.79 -25.62 9.75
N GLY A 130 8.04 -25.25 10.00
CA GLY A 130 8.81 -25.61 11.19
C GLY A 130 9.37 -24.39 11.91
N PHE A 131 8.62 -23.26 11.90
CA PHE A 131 9.09 -21.97 12.39
C PHE A 131 8.71 -21.72 13.86
N ARG A 132 9.71 -21.31 14.65
CA ARG A 132 9.56 -20.84 16.04
C ARG A 132 10.32 -19.52 16.18
N GLY A 133 9.59 -18.42 16.40
CA GLY A 133 10.14 -17.08 16.61
C GLY A 133 9.84 -16.53 17.99
N ASP A 134 10.19 -15.27 18.18
CA ASP A 134 9.95 -14.53 19.44
C ASP A 134 8.49 -14.09 19.57
N TYR A 135 7.79 -13.88 18.46
CA TYR A 135 6.41 -13.37 18.40
C TYR A 135 5.45 -14.39 17.84
N PHE A 136 5.88 -15.16 16.85
CA PHE A 136 5.02 -16.11 16.15
C PHE A 136 5.65 -17.49 16.06
N SER A 137 4.78 -18.50 16.03
CA SER A 137 5.18 -19.88 15.80
C SER A 137 4.16 -20.55 14.88
N ALA A 138 4.65 -21.40 13.99
CA ALA A 138 3.84 -22.24 13.11
C ALA A 138 4.47 -23.64 12.97
N ASP A 139 5.07 -24.13 14.04
CA ASP A 139 5.76 -25.41 14.06
C ASP A 139 4.79 -26.59 13.93
N GLY A 140 5.06 -27.49 13.00
CA GLY A 140 4.22 -28.63 12.68
C GLY A 140 2.90 -28.27 11.96
N SER A 141 2.77 -27.04 11.45
CA SER A 141 1.59 -26.59 10.71
C SER A 141 1.76 -26.82 9.20
N GLU A 142 0.69 -27.16 8.50
CA GLU A 142 0.65 -27.34 7.06
C GLU A 142 -0.73 -26.90 6.52
N LEU A 143 -0.76 -26.32 5.33
CA LEU A 143 -2.02 -26.12 4.60
C LEU A 143 -2.50 -27.46 4.03
N GLY A 144 -3.82 -27.71 4.11
CA GLY A 144 -4.43 -28.96 3.60
C GLY A 144 -4.45 -29.09 2.08
N TRP A 145 -3.95 -28.10 1.34
CA TRP A 145 -3.88 -28.06 -0.12
C TRP A 145 -2.64 -27.31 -0.61
N ARG A 146 -2.31 -27.46 -1.90
CA ARG A 146 -1.17 -26.82 -2.54
C ARG A 146 -1.60 -25.66 -3.40
N ILE A 147 -0.80 -24.58 -3.39
CA ILE A 147 -0.93 -23.40 -4.24
C ILE A 147 0.45 -22.99 -4.76
N ASP A 148 0.47 -22.14 -5.78
CA ASP A 148 1.66 -21.35 -6.10
C ASP A 148 1.78 -20.22 -5.08
N PRO A 149 2.95 -20.03 -4.42
CA PRO A 149 3.11 -19.04 -3.37
C PRO A 149 2.82 -17.61 -3.86
N PRO A 150 1.86 -16.89 -3.27
CA PRO A 150 1.60 -15.50 -3.64
C PRO A 150 2.81 -14.60 -3.34
N PRO A 151 3.08 -13.56 -4.16
CA PRO A 151 4.12 -12.59 -3.85
C PRO A 151 3.79 -11.79 -2.59
N ILE A 152 4.83 -11.46 -1.82
CA ILE A 152 4.72 -10.75 -0.54
C ILE A 152 5.30 -9.34 -0.68
N PHE A 153 4.47 -8.33 -0.41
CA PHE A 153 4.85 -6.93 -0.35
C PHE A 153 4.87 -6.44 1.10
N LEU A 154 5.92 -5.68 1.47
CA LEU A 154 5.99 -5.02 2.78
C LEU A 154 5.67 -3.54 2.67
N SER A 155 4.78 -3.04 3.52
CA SER A 155 4.63 -1.60 3.69
C SER A 155 5.75 -1.06 4.57
N ALA A 156 6.46 -0.02 4.09
CA ALA A 156 7.62 0.53 4.77
C ALA A 156 7.71 2.06 4.62
N ARG A 157 8.33 2.69 5.63
CA ARG A 157 8.62 4.11 5.61
C ARG A 157 10.03 4.42 6.14
N GLY A 158 10.40 3.83 7.27
CA GLY A 158 11.71 4.06 7.88
C GLY A 158 12.82 3.24 7.23
N PRO A 159 14.10 3.68 7.35
CA PRO A 159 15.25 3.10 6.64
C PRO A 159 15.43 1.60 6.87
N ARG A 160 15.29 1.15 8.12
CA ARG A 160 15.47 -0.26 8.48
C ARG A 160 14.36 -1.17 7.91
N MET A 161 13.14 -0.63 7.76
CA MET A 161 12.03 -1.38 7.16
C MET A 161 12.19 -1.47 5.63
N LEU A 162 12.71 -0.42 4.99
CA LEU A 162 13.07 -0.42 3.58
C LEU A 162 14.16 -1.45 3.28
N GLU A 163 15.19 -1.53 4.13
CA GLU A 163 16.25 -2.54 4.03
C GLU A 163 15.67 -3.96 4.23
N LEU A 164 14.83 -4.15 5.24
CA LEU A 164 14.17 -5.43 5.47
C LEU A 164 13.36 -5.90 4.25
N ALA A 165 12.64 -5.00 3.58
CA ALA A 165 11.92 -5.35 2.36
C ALA A 165 12.88 -5.85 1.27
N GLY A 166 14.02 -5.18 1.06
CA GLY A 166 15.06 -5.64 0.14
C GLY A 166 15.61 -7.03 0.48
N GLU A 167 15.74 -7.33 1.79
CA GLU A 167 16.24 -8.64 2.24
C GLU A 167 15.27 -9.80 1.97
N ILE A 168 13.95 -9.59 2.16
CA ILE A 168 13.01 -10.72 2.28
C ILE A 168 11.72 -10.61 1.45
N ALA A 169 11.38 -9.44 0.88
CA ALA A 169 10.10 -9.25 0.20
C ALA A 169 10.21 -9.33 -1.33
N ASP A 170 9.09 -9.57 -2.01
CA ASP A 170 8.98 -9.53 -3.46
C ASP A 170 8.63 -8.13 -3.96
N GLY A 171 8.19 -7.27 -3.03
CA GLY A 171 7.95 -5.86 -3.29
C GLY A 171 7.82 -5.04 -2.01
N ILE A 172 7.84 -3.73 -2.19
CA ILE A 172 7.69 -2.76 -1.13
C ILE A 172 6.59 -1.77 -1.49
N ILE A 173 5.75 -1.41 -0.53
CA ILE A 173 4.74 -0.36 -0.66
C ILE A 173 5.22 0.85 0.14
N VAL A 174 5.38 1.98 -0.55
CA VAL A 174 5.76 3.24 0.05
C VAL A 174 4.74 4.33 -0.28
N HIS A 175 4.71 5.38 0.54
CA HIS A 175 3.94 6.58 0.29
C HIS A 175 4.92 7.73 0.04
N GLY A 176 4.78 8.40 -1.09
CA GLY A 176 5.65 9.49 -1.53
C GLY A 176 6.11 9.32 -2.96
N ILE A 177 6.05 10.43 -3.70
CA ILE A 177 6.29 10.48 -5.14
C ILE A 177 7.37 11.49 -5.53
N HIS A 178 8.09 12.05 -4.53
CA HIS A 178 9.22 12.94 -4.78
C HIS A 178 10.41 12.14 -5.31
N ARG A 179 11.13 12.71 -6.30
CA ARG A 179 12.31 12.06 -6.92
C ARG A 179 13.31 11.55 -5.87
N ASP A 180 13.76 12.44 -4.99
CA ASP A 180 14.80 12.11 -4.03
C ASP A 180 14.35 11.05 -3.04
N PHE A 181 13.03 10.99 -2.74
CA PHE A 181 12.45 9.93 -1.93
C PHE A 181 12.48 8.58 -2.66
N ILE A 182 12.15 8.52 -3.94
CA ILE A 182 12.21 7.28 -4.72
C ILE A 182 13.67 6.79 -4.82
N ASP A 183 14.62 7.68 -5.04
CA ASP A 183 16.04 7.34 -5.07
C ASP A 183 16.54 6.86 -3.70
N TYR A 184 16.10 7.50 -2.60
CA TYR A 184 16.37 7.05 -1.23
C TYR A 184 15.81 5.65 -0.98
N VAL A 185 14.54 5.37 -1.33
CA VAL A 185 13.91 4.05 -1.20
C VAL A 185 14.72 3.00 -1.94
N ARG A 186 15.06 3.27 -3.20
CA ARG A 186 15.86 2.37 -4.04
C ARG A 186 17.22 2.04 -3.42
N GLY A 187 17.91 3.05 -2.89
CA GLY A 187 19.19 2.87 -2.22
C GLY A 187 19.08 1.97 -0.98
N ARG A 188 18.03 2.15 -0.16
CA ARG A 188 17.80 1.32 1.03
C ARG A 188 17.42 -0.12 0.68
N VAL A 189 16.53 -0.30 -0.29
CA VAL A 189 16.16 -1.63 -0.78
C VAL A 189 17.38 -2.37 -1.34
N ALA A 190 18.22 -1.69 -2.14
CA ALA A 190 19.44 -2.27 -2.67
C ALA A 190 20.43 -2.67 -1.57
N HIS A 191 20.56 -1.86 -0.51
CA HIS A 191 21.41 -2.19 0.64
C HIS A 191 20.90 -3.46 1.36
N GLY A 192 19.60 -3.58 1.58
CA GLY A 192 18.99 -4.77 2.16
C GLY A 192 19.16 -6.02 1.30
N ALA A 193 18.93 -5.93 0.00
CA ALA A 193 19.10 -7.00 -0.96
C ALA A 193 20.56 -7.52 -0.97
N ALA A 194 21.53 -6.61 -1.00
CA ALA A 194 22.95 -6.96 -0.96
C ALA A 194 23.34 -7.76 0.29
N ARG A 195 22.78 -7.43 1.46
CA ARG A 195 23.03 -8.14 2.72
C ARG A 195 22.52 -9.59 2.71
N SER A 196 21.52 -9.89 1.93
CA SER A 196 20.93 -11.23 1.78
C SER A 196 21.35 -11.94 0.51
N GLY A 197 22.26 -11.35 -0.27
CA GLY A 197 22.74 -11.93 -1.53
C GLY A 197 21.70 -11.92 -2.66
N ARG A 198 20.66 -11.10 -2.56
CA ARG A 198 19.60 -10.92 -3.56
C ARG A 198 19.97 -9.81 -4.54
N HIS A 199 19.42 -9.88 -5.75
CA HIS A 199 19.48 -8.77 -6.69
C HIS A 199 18.46 -7.69 -6.30
N PRO A 200 18.81 -6.39 -6.31
CA PRO A 200 17.88 -5.31 -5.94
C PRO A 200 16.57 -5.30 -6.73
N GLY A 201 16.59 -5.72 -7.99
CA GLY A 201 15.43 -5.83 -8.86
C GLY A 201 14.44 -6.94 -8.50
N GLU A 202 14.77 -7.81 -7.54
CA GLU A 202 13.84 -8.83 -7.04
C GLU A 202 12.78 -8.25 -6.08
N CYS A 203 12.99 -7.02 -5.58
CA CYS A 203 12.04 -6.30 -4.74
C CYS A 203 11.42 -5.15 -5.55
N ARG A 204 10.20 -5.31 -6.03
CA ARG A 204 9.47 -4.30 -6.82
C ARG A 204 9.14 -3.09 -5.96
N ILE A 205 9.24 -1.88 -6.52
CA ILE A 205 8.86 -0.64 -5.85
C ILE A 205 7.44 -0.27 -6.25
N ALA A 206 6.52 -0.37 -5.29
CA ALA A 206 5.14 0.10 -5.42
C ALA A 206 4.96 1.40 -4.64
N VAL A 207 4.35 2.39 -5.27
CA VAL A 207 3.99 3.67 -4.63
C VAL A 207 2.47 3.73 -4.50
N MET A 208 1.96 3.94 -3.29
CA MET A 208 0.54 4.18 -3.04
C MET A 208 0.31 5.68 -2.84
N LEU A 209 -0.62 6.25 -3.62
CA LEU A 209 -0.86 7.70 -3.64
C LEU A 209 -2.32 8.03 -3.90
N ASP A 210 -2.76 9.15 -3.34
CA ASP A 210 -4.07 9.73 -3.61
C ASP A 210 -4.03 10.53 -4.93
N VAL A 211 -5.10 10.45 -5.72
CA VAL A 211 -5.24 11.16 -6.99
C VAL A 211 -6.59 11.88 -7.04
N GLU A 212 -6.56 13.16 -7.39
CA GLU A 212 -7.74 14.00 -7.64
C GLU A 212 -7.65 14.62 -9.04
N VAL A 213 -8.68 14.43 -9.85
CA VAL A 213 -8.78 15.03 -11.18
C VAL A 213 -9.76 16.20 -11.14
N ASP A 214 -9.28 17.40 -11.44
CA ASP A 214 -10.11 18.62 -11.51
C ASP A 214 -9.49 19.60 -12.50
N SER A 215 -10.31 20.39 -13.18
CA SER A 215 -9.87 21.50 -14.02
C SER A 215 -9.24 22.65 -13.22
N ASP A 216 -9.58 22.77 -11.94
CA ASP A 216 -8.96 23.67 -10.98
C ASP A 216 -7.95 22.90 -10.12
N GLU A 217 -6.67 23.06 -10.43
CA GLU A 217 -5.56 22.41 -9.71
C GLU A 217 -5.55 22.80 -8.23
N SER A 218 -5.85 24.04 -7.88
CA SER A 218 -5.88 24.50 -6.50
C SER A 218 -6.97 23.78 -5.69
N ALA A 219 -8.14 23.62 -6.28
CA ALA A 219 -9.24 22.87 -5.65
C ALA A 219 -8.90 21.39 -5.47
N ALA A 220 -8.22 20.78 -6.45
CA ALA A 220 -7.74 19.39 -6.33
C ALA A 220 -6.72 19.24 -5.19
N ILE A 221 -5.74 20.14 -5.09
CA ILE A 221 -4.73 20.16 -4.03
C ILE A 221 -5.39 20.34 -2.67
N ASP A 222 -6.35 21.25 -2.54
CA ASP A 222 -7.04 21.50 -1.25
C ASP A 222 -7.80 20.27 -0.75
N ARG A 223 -8.42 19.50 -1.65
CA ARG A 223 -9.08 18.22 -1.27
C ARG A 223 -8.10 17.14 -0.82
N LEU A 224 -6.86 17.17 -1.32
CA LEU A 224 -5.81 16.21 -0.97
C LEU A 224 -5.09 16.53 0.35
N ARG A 225 -5.11 17.80 0.83
CA ARG A 225 -4.39 18.22 2.05
C ARG A 225 -4.68 17.33 3.27
N PRO A 226 -5.94 17.03 3.63
CA PRO A 226 -6.23 16.20 4.79
C PRO A 226 -5.62 14.80 4.69
N ARG A 227 -5.57 14.24 3.48
CA ARG A 227 -5.02 12.90 3.22
C ARG A 227 -3.49 12.84 3.34
N CYS A 228 -2.81 13.97 3.13
CA CYS A 228 -1.35 14.06 3.21
C CYS A 228 -0.82 14.32 4.63
N THR A 229 -1.68 14.66 5.59
CA THR A 229 -1.31 15.08 6.95
C THR A 229 -0.40 14.06 7.65
N LEU A 230 -0.81 12.79 7.70
CA LEU A 230 -0.02 11.71 8.33
C LEU A 230 1.28 11.42 7.58
N MET A 231 1.29 11.61 6.27
CA MET A 231 2.49 11.38 5.46
C MET A 231 3.51 12.50 5.68
N ALA A 232 3.08 13.75 5.80
CA ALA A 232 3.96 14.90 5.95
C ALA A 232 4.45 15.10 7.40
N GLY A 233 3.60 14.86 8.42
CA GLY A 233 3.91 15.13 9.82
C GLY A 233 4.09 13.91 10.73
N GLY A 234 3.79 12.70 10.25
CA GLY A 234 3.79 11.47 11.05
C GLY A 234 5.19 10.90 11.34
N THR A 235 5.22 9.61 11.70
CA THR A 235 6.46 8.90 12.05
C THR A 235 7.50 8.98 10.93
N TYR A 236 8.76 9.19 11.28
CA TYR A 236 9.91 9.42 10.40
C TYR A 236 9.87 10.72 9.60
N ALA A 237 8.96 11.66 9.87
CA ALA A 237 8.95 12.94 9.16
C ALA A 237 10.27 13.70 9.32
N ASP A 238 10.86 13.74 10.53
CA ASP A 238 12.15 14.42 10.76
C ASP A 238 13.30 13.83 9.95
N GLU A 239 13.35 12.50 9.86
CA GLU A 239 14.38 11.80 9.08
C GLU A 239 14.21 12.02 7.57
N LEU A 240 12.98 12.29 7.13
CA LEU A 240 12.64 12.49 5.72
C LEU A 240 12.63 13.98 5.31
N ILE A 241 12.69 14.92 6.24
CA ILE A 241 12.79 16.35 5.92
C ILE A 241 13.89 16.64 4.88
N PRO A 242 15.14 16.18 5.04
CA PRO A 242 16.18 16.43 4.05
C PRO A 242 15.94 15.76 2.72
N VAL A 243 15.17 14.66 2.70
CA VAL A 243 14.84 13.90 1.48
C VAL A 243 13.77 14.61 0.67
N TYR A 244 12.77 15.20 1.34
CA TYR A 244 11.70 15.94 0.67
C TYR A 244 12.02 17.42 0.48
N GLY A 245 13.02 17.96 1.17
CA GLY A 245 13.34 19.38 1.17
C GLY A 245 12.30 20.25 1.90
N PHE A 246 11.51 19.68 2.80
CA PHE A 246 10.50 20.42 3.55
C PHE A 246 11.11 21.39 4.55
N ASP A 247 10.40 22.49 4.82
CA ASP A 247 10.73 23.38 5.92
C ASP A 247 10.55 22.67 7.29
N PRO A 248 11.59 22.57 8.12
CA PRO A 248 11.51 21.90 9.41
C PRO A 248 10.47 22.49 10.35
N GLY A 249 10.27 23.82 10.30
CA GLY A 249 9.29 24.53 11.11
C GLY A 249 7.84 24.16 10.71
N ALA A 250 7.57 24.06 9.41
CA ALA A 250 6.28 23.61 8.88
C ALA A 250 5.97 22.18 9.33
N VAL A 251 6.94 21.27 9.23
CA VAL A 251 6.76 19.87 9.67
C VAL A 251 6.55 19.78 11.20
N ALA A 252 7.29 20.57 12.00
CA ALA A 252 7.10 20.61 13.45
C ALA A 252 5.72 21.14 13.84
N THR A 253 5.23 22.17 13.15
CA THR A 253 3.89 22.74 13.35
C THR A 253 2.81 21.69 13.01
N LEU A 254 2.93 21.03 11.86
CA LEU A 254 2.01 19.98 11.44
C LEU A 254 1.99 18.80 12.44
N ARG A 255 3.15 18.40 12.95
CA ARG A 255 3.25 17.35 13.96
C ARG A 255 2.56 17.72 15.27
N SER A 256 2.70 18.95 15.71
CA SER A 256 1.98 19.46 16.90
C SER A 256 0.47 19.42 16.66
N ALA A 257 0.03 19.76 15.46
CA ALA A 257 -1.37 19.74 15.05
C ALA A 257 -1.95 18.31 15.02
N LEU A 258 -1.18 17.31 14.61
CA LEU A 258 -1.61 15.90 14.61
C LEU A 258 -2.02 15.36 15.99
N ASN A 259 -1.58 16.00 17.06
CA ASN A 259 -1.96 15.65 18.44
C ASN A 259 -3.19 16.42 18.94
N ASP A 260 -3.71 17.36 18.15
CA ASP A 260 -4.90 18.16 18.45
C ASP A 260 -5.95 18.02 17.34
N PRO A 261 -7.07 17.31 17.61
CA PRO A 261 -8.12 17.06 16.60
C PRO A 261 -8.71 18.36 16.03
N ALA A 262 -8.68 19.46 16.79
CA ALA A 262 -9.20 20.77 16.34
C ALA A 262 -8.26 21.42 15.29
N VAL A 263 -7.02 21.01 15.21
CA VAL A 263 -5.97 21.62 14.39
C VAL A 263 -5.69 20.82 13.11
N ALA A 264 -6.07 19.55 13.05
CA ALA A 264 -5.88 18.70 11.87
C ALA A 264 -6.59 19.23 10.61
N GLU A 265 -7.65 20.01 10.77
CA GLU A 265 -8.41 20.66 9.69
C GLU A 265 -7.84 22.01 9.24
N ALA A 266 -6.83 22.55 9.89
CA ALA A 266 -6.43 23.94 9.79
C ALA A 266 -5.30 24.27 8.79
N GLY A 267 -5.12 23.51 7.70
CA GLY A 267 -4.31 23.97 6.57
C GLY A 267 -2.78 24.03 6.79
N TYR A 268 -2.24 23.24 7.72
CA TYR A 268 -0.78 23.16 7.96
C TYR A 268 -0.02 22.31 6.90
N VAL A 269 -0.74 21.60 6.04
CA VAL A 269 -0.13 20.87 4.92
C VAL A 269 0.07 21.84 3.77
N THR A 270 1.32 22.07 3.38
CA THR A 270 1.65 22.95 2.26
C THR A 270 1.41 22.26 0.92
N ASP A 271 1.33 23.04 -0.18
CA ASP A 271 1.21 22.51 -1.53
C ASP A 271 2.36 21.56 -1.87
N ASP A 272 3.59 21.90 -1.45
CA ASP A 272 4.77 21.06 -1.69
C ASP A 272 4.66 19.72 -0.96
N MET A 273 4.08 19.72 0.26
CA MET A 273 3.78 18.47 0.96
C MET A 273 2.74 17.64 0.21
N VAL A 274 1.68 18.27 -0.30
CA VAL A 274 0.69 17.55 -1.13
C VAL A 274 1.35 16.96 -2.36
N ARG A 275 2.10 17.76 -3.11
CA ARG A 275 2.81 17.31 -4.34
C ARG A 275 3.86 16.23 -4.11
N ALA A 276 4.33 16.08 -2.87
CA ALA A 276 5.25 15.01 -2.50
C ALA A 276 4.57 13.66 -2.24
N PHE A 277 3.26 13.64 -1.97
CA PHE A 277 2.52 12.44 -1.57
C PHE A 277 1.31 12.10 -2.46
N ALA A 278 0.80 13.07 -3.21
CA ALA A 278 -0.42 12.93 -3.99
C ALA A 278 -0.31 13.66 -5.35
N ILE A 279 -1.26 13.38 -6.22
CA ILE A 279 -1.37 14.06 -7.52
C ILE A 279 -2.75 14.70 -7.62
N GLY A 280 -2.80 16.03 -7.72
CA GLY A 280 -4.02 16.80 -7.96
C GLY A 280 -3.87 17.67 -9.19
N GLY A 281 -4.94 17.81 -9.98
CA GLY A 281 -4.99 18.69 -11.14
C GLY A 281 -5.73 18.12 -12.34
N THR A 282 -5.44 18.64 -13.53
CA THR A 282 -6.05 18.19 -14.77
C THR A 282 -5.61 16.77 -15.14
N LEU A 283 -6.35 16.11 -16.03
CA LEU A 283 -5.97 14.79 -16.52
C LEU A 283 -4.56 14.78 -17.14
N GLU A 284 -4.17 15.87 -17.82
CA GLU A 284 -2.83 16.06 -18.37
C GLU A 284 -1.77 16.11 -17.26
N THR A 285 -2.01 16.90 -16.19
CA THR A 285 -1.14 16.95 -15.00
C THR A 285 -0.97 15.56 -14.37
N VAL A 286 -2.07 14.82 -14.23
CA VAL A 286 -2.03 13.44 -13.68
C VAL A 286 -1.19 12.52 -14.57
N ALA A 287 -1.39 12.58 -15.89
CA ALA A 287 -0.64 11.77 -16.87
C ALA A 287 0.86 12.09 -16.82
N GLU A 288 1.23 13.37 -16.76
CA GLU A 288 2.62 13.82 -16.67
C GLU A 288 3.31 13.31 -15.40
N ARG A 289 2.67 13.49 -14.24
CA ARG A 289 3.20 13.07 -12.93
C ARG A 289 3.35 11.55 -12.82
N LEU A 290 2.39 10.79 -13.33
CA LEU A 290 2.50 9.32 -13.41
C LEU A 290 3.60 8.90 -14.39
N GLY A 291 3.77 9.65 -15.49
CA GLY A 291 4.90 9.48 -16.41
C GLY A 291 6.26 9.72 -15.75
N GLU A 292 6.36 10.68 -14.83
CA GLU A 292 7.57 10.91 -14.02
C GLU A 292 7.89 9.71 -13.14
N LEU A 293 6.92 9.13 -12.43
CA LEU A 293 7.12 7.93 -11.60
C LEU A 293 7.64 6.75 -12.43
N ARG A 294 7.12 6.58 -13.65
CA ARG A 294 7.63 5.57 -14.58
C ARG A 294 9.10 5.81 -14.94
N ARG A 295 9.49 7.06 -15.25
CA ARG A 295 10.88 7.44 -15.55
C ARG A 295 11.81 7.26 -14.34
N LEU A 296 11.29 7.39 -13.12
CA LEU A 296 12.00 7.12 -11.88
C LEU A 296 12.14 5.61 -11.60
N GLY A 297 11.56 4.74 -12.43
CA GLY A 297 11.65 3.29 -12.28
C GLY A 297 10.77 2.74 -11.16
N VAL A 298 9.63 3.37 -10.88
CA VAL A 298 8.56 2.78 -10.07
C VAL A 298 7.94 1.63 -10.86
N ASP A 299 7.75 0.47 -10.24
CA ASP A 299 7.22 -0.72 -10.89
C ASP A 299 5.69 -0.75 -10.88
N LEU A 300 5.08 -0.19 -9.83
CA LEU A 300 3.63 -0.20 -9.63
C LEU A 300 3.17 1.12 -8.97
N ALA A 301 2.22 1.81 -9.57
CA ALA A 301 1.52 2.94 -8.97
C ALA A 301 0.14 2.48 -8.48
N ILE A 302 -0.08 2.48 -7.17
CA ILE A 302 -1.35 2.11 -6.54
C ILE A 302 -2.13 3.40 -6.29
N LEU A 303 -3.16 3.63 -7.09
CA LEU A 303 -3.93 4.87 -7.08
C LEU A 303 -5.11 4.74 -6.11
N LYS A 304 -5.29 5.73 -5.24
CA LYS A 304 -6.49 5.91 -4.42
C LYS A 304 -7.37 6.95 -5.11
N LEU A 305 -8.53 6.53 -5.57
CA LEU A 305 -9.46 7.33 -6.36
C LEU A 305 -10.80 7.45 -5.62
N GLY A 306 -11.20 8.67 -5.29
CA GLY A 306 -12.46 8.90 -4.61
C GLY A 306 -12.57 8.21 -3.26
N GLU A 307 -13.43 8.68 -2.39
CA GLU A 307 -13.77 8.04 -1.12
C GLU A 307 -15.27 8.11 -0.90
N GLY A 308 -15.87 7.00 -0.44
CA GLY A 308 -17.24 6.97 0.06
C GLY A 308 -18.36 7.02 -1.00
N ASP A 309 -18.06 7.10 -2.29
CA ASP A 309 -19.06 7.11 -3.37
C ASP A 309 -18.63 6.20 -4.54
N THR A 310 -19.36 5.11 -4.71
CA THR A 310 -19.13 4.12 -5.77
C THR A 310 -19.25 4.71 -7.16
N ALA A 311 -20.24 5.57 -7.42
CA ALA A 311 -20.44 6.17 -8.73
C ALA A 311 -19.33 7.16 -9.07
N ALA A 312 -18.92 8.01 -8.13
CA ALA A 312 -17.80 8.94 -8.28
C ALA A 312 -16.48 8.18 -8.52
N THR A 313 -16.22 7.11 -7.76
CA THR A 313 -15.03 6.27 -7.95
C THR A 313 -15.00 5.62 -9.34
N LYS A 314 -16.10 5.04 -9.81
CA LYS A 314 -16.21 4.43 -11.16
C LYS A 314 -16.03 5.49 -12.26
N ASN A 315 -16.53 6.71 -12.06
CA ASN A 315 -16.31 7.81 -13.00
C ASN A 315 -14.83 8.21 -13.09
N LEU A 316 -14.15 8.33 -11.95
CA LEU A 316 -12.70 8.61 -11.91
C LEU A 316 -11.88 7.50 -12.57
N ILE A 317 -12.23 6.23 -12.32
CA ILE A 317 -11.61 5.07 -13.00
C ILE A 317 -11.74 5.22 -14.51
N SER A 318 -12.94 5.53 -15.01
CA SER A 318 -13.18 5.74 -16.45
C SER A 318 -12.39 6.92 -17.00
N THR A 319 -12.27 8.01 -16.24
CA THR A 319 -11.53 9.22 -16.61
C THR A 319 -10.04 8.95 -16.79
N ILE A 320 -9.43 8.14 -15.93
CA ILE A 320 -7.99 7.83 -15.98
C ILE A 320 -7.67 6.58 -16.80
N ALA A 321 -8.67 5.82 -17.26
CA ALA A 321 -8.47 4.59 -18.04
C ALA A 321 -7.53 4.76 -19.25
N PRO A 322 -7.57 5.86 -20.04
CA PRO A 322 -6.60 6.08 -21.12
C PRO A 322 -5.15 6.05 -20.63
N ILE A 323 -4.85 6.70 -19.48
CA ILE A 323 -3.50 6.72 -18.90
C ILE A 323 -3.07 5.32 -18.49
N VAL A 324 -3.98 4.56 -17.86
CA VAL A 324 -3.72 3.18 -17.41
C VAL A 324 -3.44 2.26 -18.59
N LYS A 325 -4.19 2.40 -19.70
CA LYS A 325 -4.02 1.63 -20.94
C LYS A 325 -2.81 2.10 -21.78
N GLY A 326 -2.19 3.23 -21.42
CA GLY A 326 -1.07 3.80 -22.18
C GLY A 326 -1.51 4.47 -23.47
N GLU A 327 -2.75 4.86 -23.58
CA GLU A 327 -3.31 5.65 -24.68
C GLU A 327 -2.94 7.14 -24.49
N PRO A 328 -2.82 7.95 -25.55
CA PRO A 328 -2.63 9.38 -25.40
C PRO A 328 -3.84 9.99 -24.66
N ALA A 329 -3.55 10.82 -23.67
CA ALA A 329 -4.55 11.53 -22.88
C ALA A 329 -5.24 12.63 -23.65
#